data_025528ca20cc53713f931ed99390be12
#
_entry.id   025528ca20cc53713f931ed99390be12
#
_cell.length_a   1.000
_cell.length_b   1.000
_cell.length_c   1.000
_cell.angle_alpha   90.00
_cell.angle_beta   90.00
_cell.angle_gamma   90.00
#
_symmetry.space_group_name_H-M   'P 1'
#
loop_
_entity.id
_entity.type
_entity.pdbx_description
1 polymer ?
#
loop_
_entity_poly.entity_id
_entity_poly.type
_entity_poly.pdbx_seq_one_letter_code
_entity_poly.pdbx_strand_id
1 'polypeptide(L)'
;MSLRRCLICGCPIEDEGALEYHAKCAKTFFGSKRIPVFPYRTSEINELAKSLVLSRVSVPGVQAKLSVHLEHTDEVDRFTIVGFEGDYILKLPTATYPEIIEAEHFGMMLSSLCGLKTAEYALVRLES
;
A
#
# COMPACT_ATOMS: atom_id res chain seq x y z
N MET A 1 8.75 -24.40 6.11
CA MET A 1 9.23 -23.14 5.50
C MET A 1 8.04 -22.32 5.06
N SER A 2 7.92 -21.12 5.60
CA SER A 2 6.89 -20.18 5.12
C SER A 2 7.33 -19.64 3.76
N LEU A 3 6.61 -19.95 2.69
CA LEU A 3 6.82 -19.34 1.39
C LEU A 3 6.46 -17.85 1.50
N ARG A 4 7.47 -17.00 1.40
CA ARG A 4 7.24 -15.57 1.29
C ARG A 4 6.62 -15.25 -0.08
N ARG A 5 5.61 -14.41 -0.08
CA ARG A 5 4.95 -13.96 -1.31
C ARG A 5 5.17 -12.47 -1.52
N CYS A 6 5.35 -12.11 -2.76
CA CYS A 6 5.49 -10.71 -3.16
C CYS A 6 4.20 -9.94 -2.85
N LEU A 7 4.32 -8.81 -2.15
CA LEU A 7 3.19 -7.98 -1.77
C LEU A 7 2.57 -7.17 -2.94
N ILE A 8 3.13 -7.32 -4.15
CA ILE A 8 2.57 -6.75 -5.36
C ILE A 8 1.88 -7.83 -6.20
N CYS A 9 2.62 -8.82 -6.66
CA CYS A 9 2.08 -9.83 -7.59
C CYS A 9 1.51 -11.08 -6.92
N GLY A 10 1.76 -11.28 -5.63
CA GLY A 10 1.28 -12.45 -4.88
C GLY A 10 2.04 -13.75 -5.17
N CYS A 11 2.99 -13.75 -6.09
CA CYS A 11 3.78 -14.92 -6.42
C CYS A 11 4.87 -15.20 -5.37
N PRO A 12 5.32 -16.46 -5.22
CA PRO A 12 6.40 -16.78 -4.30
C PRO A 12 7.69 -16.02 -4.62
N ILE A 13 8.42 -15.63 -3.57
CA ILE A 13 9.74 -15.01 -3.68
C ILE A 13 10.78 -16.10 -3.44
N GLU A 14 11.56 -16.40 -4.47
CA GLU A 14 12.65 -17.40 -4.42
C GLU A 14 14.00 -16.76 -4.09
N ASP A 15 14.14 -15.45 -4.35
CA ASP A 15 15.36 -14.70 -4.07
C ASP A 15 15.50 -14.45 -2.56
N GLU A 16 16.57 -14.97 -1.97
CA GLU A 16 16.88 -14.79 -0.54
C GLU A 16 17.13 -13.31 -0.16
N GLY A 17 17.59 -12.51 -1.12
CA GLY A 17 17.83 -11.08 -0.93
C GLY A 17 16.57 -10.22 -0.97
N ALA A 18 15.50 -10.70 -1.57
CA ALA A 18 14.23 -9.97 -1.65
C ALA A 18 13.36 -10.26 -0.41
N LEU A 19 13.04 -9.21 0.35
CA LEU A 19 12.29 -9.36 1.61
C LEU A 19 10.77 -9.43 1.41
N GLU A 20 10.22 -8.50 0.65
CA GLU A 20 8.76 -8.32 0.54
C GLU A 20 8.27 -8.21 -0.91
N TYR A 21 9.14 -7.84 -1.83
CA TYR A 21 8.81 -7.62 -3.24
C TYR A 21 9.88 -8.22 -4.14
N HIS A 22 9.46 -8.72 -5.31
CA HIS A 22 10.42 -8.96 -6.38
C HIS A 22 11.03 -7.61 -6.82
N ALA A 23 12.30 -7.59 -7.15
CA ALA A 23 12.99 -6.37 -7.61
C ALA A 23 12.28 -5.76 -8.84
N LYS A 24 11.82 -6.59 -9.77
CA LYS A 24 11.06 -6.17 -10.94
C LYS A 24 9.72 -5.53 -10.57
N CYS A 25 9.00 -6.12 -9.63
CA CYS A 25 7.72 -5.59 -9.16
C CYS A 25 7.90 -4.25 -8.45
N ALA A 26 8.89 -4.14 -7.57
CA ALA A 26 9.22 -2.90 -6.89
C ALA A 26 9.60 -1.79 -7.87
N LYS A 27 10.44 -2.09 -8.84
CA LYS A 27 10.85 -1.12 -9.87
C LYS A 27 9.68 -0.63 -10.71
N THR A 28 8.78 -1.53 -11.08
CA THR A 28 7.59 -1.17 -11.88
C THR A 28 6.61 -0.32 -11.10
N PHE A 29 6.34 -0.68 -9.84
CA PHE A 29 5.35 0.01 -9.01
C PHE A 29 5.89 1.28 -8.36
N PHE A 30 7.08 1.21 -7.73
CA PHE A 30 7.69 2.32 -7.00
C PHE A 30 8.67 3.16 -7.83
N GLY A 31 9.03 2.70 -9.02
CA GLY A 31 10.05 3.34 -9.86
C GLY A 31 11.49 3.06 -9.42
N SER A 32 11.69 2.26 -8.37
CA SER A 32 13.01 1.90 -7.84
C SER A 32 12.98 0.48 -7.28
N LYS A 33 14.13 -0.19 -7.27
CA LYS A 33 14.28 -1.51 -6.62
C LYS A 33 14.31 -1.41 -5.09
N ARG A 34 14.48 -0.21 -4.55
CA ARG A 34 14.48 0.02 -3.11
C ARG A 34 13.06 -0.08 -2.57
N ILE A 35 12.93 -0.65 -1.37
CA ILE A 35 11.65 -0.69 -0.66
C ILE A 35 11.45 0.69 -0.02
N PRO A 36 10.37 1.40 -0.36
CA PRO A 36 10.12 2.71 0.24
C PRO A 36 9.87 2.60 1.75
N VAL A 37 10.38 3.56 2.48
CA VAL A 37 10.13 3.69 3.91
C VAL A 37 8.81 4.44 4.11
N PHE A 38 7.97 3.90 4.98
CA PHE A 38 6.75 4.55 5.44
C PHE A 38 7.00 5.04 6.87
N PRO A 39 7.35 6.33 7.08
CA PRO A 39 7.86 6.82 8.37
C PRO A 39 6.75 7.09 9.40
N TYR A 40 5.61 6.44 9.26
CA TYR A 40 4.46 6.63 10.12
C TYR A 40 4.10 5.30 10.80
N ARG A 41 3.80 5.36 12.08
CA ARG A 41 3.27 4.21 12.81
C ARG A 41 1.78 4.04 12.51
N THR A 42 1.30 2.82 12.64
CA THR A 42 -0.12 2.50 12.44
C THR A 42 -1.04 3.39 13.28
N SER A 43 -0.66 3.68 14.53
CA SER A 43 -1.43 4.55 15.43
C SER A 43 -1.54 5.99 14.91
N GLU A 44 -0.44 6.54 14.41
CA GLU A 44 -0.40 7.91 13.87
C GLU A 44 -1.28 8.04 12.61
N ILE A 45 -1.20 7.05 11.74
CA ILE A 45 -2.01 7.01 10.52
C ILE A 45 -3.49 6.87 10.86
N ASN A 46 -3.84 6.02 11.82
CA ASN A 46 -5.22 5.83 12.24
C ASN A 46 -5.82 7.12 12.84
N GLU A 47 -5.05 7.86 13.62
CA GLU A 47 -5.50 9.15 14.16
C GLU A 47 -5.66 10.20 13.06
N LEU A 48 -4.71 10.27 12.14
CA LEU A 48 -4.80 11.16 10.99
C LEU A 48 -6.00 10.82 10.11
N ALA A 49 -6.24 9.55 9.85
CA ALA A 49 -7.39 9.08 9.10
C ALA A 49 -8.71 9.47 9.79
N LYS A 50 -8.79 9.33 11.12
CA LYS A 50 -9.96 9.76 11.90
C LYS A 50 -10.19 11.26 11.78
N SER A 51 -9.14 12.08 11.88
CA SER A 51 -9.26 13.52 11.74
C SER A 51 -9.73 13.96 10.35
N LEU A 52 -9.26 13.28 9.31
CA LEU A 52 -9.68 13.53 7.93
C LEU A 52 -11.14 13.12 7.68
N VAL A 53 -11.56 12.01 8.26
CA VAL A 53 -12.96 11.54 8.20
C VAL A 53 -13.89 12.53 8.92
N LEU A 54 -13.47 13.07 10.06
CA LEU A 54 -14.24 14.06 10.82
C LEU A 54 -14.33 15.42 10.13
N SER A 55 -13.30 15.79 9.34
CA SER A 55 -13.27 17.08 8.61
C SER A 55 -14.11 17.08 7.32
N ARG A 56 -14.49 15.92 6.84
CA ARG A 56 -15.35 15.75 5.66
C ARG A 56 -16.63 15.04 6.09
N VAL A 57 -17.77 15.44 5.55
CA VAL A 57 -19.03 14.70 5.72
C VAL A 57 -18.83 13.31 5.10
N SER A 58 -18.35 12.37 5.90
CA SER A 58 -18.10 11.02 5.42
C SER A 58 -19.37 10.21 5.47
N VAL A 59 -19.61 9.48 4.39
CA VAL A 59 -20.64 8.43 4.37
C VAL A 59 -20.18 7.33 5.32
N PRO A 60 -21.03 6.89 6.30
CA PRO A 60 -20.69 5.80 7.21
C PRO A 60 -20.26 4.55 6.45
N GLY A 61 -19.17 3.92 6.88
CA GLY A 61 -18.65 2.70 6.27
C GLY A 61 -17.68 2.91 5.12
N VAL A 62 -17.33 4.14 4.77
CA VAL A 62 -16.31 4.41 3.76
C VAL A 62 -14.92 4.21 4.34
N GLN A 63 -14.11 3.43 3.64
CA GLN A 63 -12.72 3.18 4.00
C GLN A 63 -11.90 4.47 3.94
N ALA A 64 -11.07 4.72 4.95
CA ALA A 64 -10.17 5.85 4.97
C ALA A 64 -9.12 5.74 3.86
N LYS A 65 -8.89 6.86 3.16
CA LYS A 65 -7.91 7.00 2.07
C LYS A 65 -7.02 8.19 2.35
N LEU A 66 -5.74 8.01 2.13
CA LEU A 66 -4.76 9.08 2.25
C LEU A 66 -4.03 9.24 0.92
N SER A 67 -3.84 10.49 0.50
CA SER A 67 -2.97 10.79 -0.65
C SER A 67 -1.52 10.80 -0.18
N VAL A 68 -0.65 10.06 -0.87
CA VAL A 68 0.77 9.97 -0.52
C VAL A 68 1.64 10.23 -1.74
N HIS A 69 2.79 10.85 -1.48
CA HIS A 69 3.83 11.11 -2.48
C HIS A 69 5.04 10.23 -2.19
N LEU A 70 5.65 9.67 -3.23
CA LEU A 70 6.89 8.91 -3.10
C LEU A 70 8.07 9.81 -3.45
N GLU A 71 8.87 10.13 -2.44
CA GLU A 71 10.08 10.91 -2.59
C GLU A 71 11.29 10.00 -2.76
N HIS A 72 12.05 10.21 -3.82
CA HIS A 72 13.30 9.51 -4.08
C HIS A 72 14.47 10.39 -3.65
N THR A 73 15.28 9.89 -2.72
CA THR A 73 16.54 10.53 -2.32
C THR A 73 17.72 9.61 -2.63
N ASP A 74 18.93 10.11 -2.50
CA ASP A 74 20.14 9.32 -2.76
C ASP A 74 20.29 8.14 -1.78
N GLU A 75 19.75 8.27 -0.58
CA GLU A 75 19.89 7.27 0.49
C GLU A 75 18.67 6.36 0.61
N VAL A 76 17.48 6.92 0.52
CA VAL A 76 16.24 6.19 0.79
C VAL A 76 15.06 6.77 0.01
N ASP A 77 14.14 5.90 -0.39
CA ASP A 77 12.84 6.30 -0.93
C ASP A 77 11.84 6.35 0.22
N ARG A 78 11.04 7.39 0.29
CA ARG A 78 10.14 7.66 1.42
C ARG A 78 8.76 8.08 0.94
N PHE A 79 7.73 7.53 1.57
CA PHE A 79 6.38 8.02 1.41
C PHE A 79 6.11 9.21 2.34
N THR A 80 5.47 10.23 1.80
CA THR A 80 5.02 11.40 2.56
C THR A 80 3.52 11.59 2.34
N ILE A 81 2.79 11.78 3.43
CA ILE A 81 1.35 12.08 3.35
C ILE A 81 1.18 13.51 2.87
N VAL A 82 0.38 13.68 1.82
CA VAL A 82 0.06 14.99 1.24
C VAL A 82 -1.46 15.19 1.23
N GLY A 83 -1.91 16.43 1.28
CA GLY A 83 -3.34 16.74 1.33
C GLY A 83 -4.08 16.42 0.03
N PHE A 84 -3.46 16.74 -1.11
CA PHE A 84 -4.01 16.55 -2.45
C PHE A 84 -2.87 16.22 -3.42
N GLU A 85 -3.23 15.61 -4.55
CA GLU A 85 -2.32 15.37 -5.68
C GLU A 85 -1.07 14.54 -5.35
N GLY A 86 -1.25 13.48 -4.56
CA GLY A 86 -0.20 12.49 -4.35
C GLY A 86 -0.11 11.51 -5.53
N ASP A 87 1.02 10.84 -5.64
CA ASP A 87 1.26 9.83 -6.68
C ASP A 87 0.46 8.54 -6.43
N TYR A 88 0.12 8.28 -5.19
CA TYR A 88 -0.55 7.06 -4.74
C TYR A 88 -1.68 7.37 -3.78
N ILE A 89 -2.62 6.43 -3.71
CA ILE A 89 -3.68 6.43 -2.72
C ILE A 89 -3.40 5.28 -1.75
N LEU A 90 -3.18 5.62 -0.49
CA LEU A 90 -3.05 4.64 0.59
C LEU A 90 -4.42 4.37 1.19
N LYS A 91 -4.82 3.12 1.20
CA LYS A 91 -6.06 2.66 1.83
C LYS A 91 -5.73 1.94 3.13
N LEU A 92 -6.49 2.22 4.16
CA LEU A 92 -6.27 1.69 5.50
C LEU A 92 -7.34 0.66 5.87
N PRO A 93 -6.99 -0.35 6.69
CA PRO A 93 -7.99 -1.26 7.23
C PRO A 93 -8.97 -0.52 8.13
N THR A 94 -10.18 -1.05 8.26
CA THR A 94 -11.18 -0.52 9.16
C THR A 94 -11.31 -1.42 10.40
N ALA A 95 -11.78 -0.86 11.51
CA ALA A 95 -12.02 -1.65 12.72
C ALA A 95 -13.10 -2.72 12.49
N THR A 96 -14.09 -2.43 11.63
CA THR A 96 -15.17 -3.37 11.30
C THR A 96 -14.71 -4.49 10.38
N TYR A 97 -13.81 -4.19 9.45
CA TYR A 97 -13.30 -5.14 8.45
C TYR A 97 -11.77 -5.08 8.40
N PRO A 98 -11.09 -5.71 9.37
CA PRO A 98 -9.62 -5.62 9.44
C PRO A 98 -8.90 -6.23 8.24
N GLU A 99 -9.51 -7.21 7.53
CA GLU A 99 -8.94 -7.84 6.34
C GLU A 99 -9.38 -7.20 5.01
N ILE A 100 -10.00 -6.01 5.04
CA ILE A 100 -10.52 -5.39 3.81
C ILE A 100 -9.40 -5.08 2.79
N ILE A 101 -8.21 -4.79 3.28
CA ILE A 101 -7.03 -4.48 2.43
C ILE A 101 -6.61 -5.72 1.65
N GLU A 102 -6.47 -6.86 2.32
CA GLU A 102 -6.10 -8.12 1.70
C GLU A 102 -7.18 -8.61 0.74
N ALA A 103 -8.46 -8.44 1.11
CA ALA A 103 -9.58 -8.78 0.24
C ALA A 103 -9.60 -7.94 -1.04
N GLU A 104 -9.33 -6.65 -0.95
CA GLU A 104 -9.25 -5.75 -2.11
C GLU A 104 -8.06 -6.13 -3.01
N HIS A 105 -6.89 -6.38 -2.43
CA HIS A 105 -5.71 -6.83 -3.17
C HIS A 105 -6.00 -8.13 -3.92
N PHE A 106 -6.63 -9.10 -3.26
CA PHE A 106 -7.03 -10.36 -3.88
C PHE A 106 -8.03 -10.13 -5.03
N GLY A 107 -9.02 -9.25 -4.84
CA GLY A 107 -9.97 -8.89 -5.89
C GLY A 107 -9.29 -8.26 -7.12
N MET A 108 -8.32 -7.40 -6.91
CA MET A 108 -7.51 -6.80 -7.98
C MET A 108 -6.70 -7.85 -8.73
N MET A 109 -6.09 -8.80 -8.01
CA MET A 109 -5.35 -9.91 -8.61
C MET A 109 -6.27 -10.78 -9.48
N LEU A 110 -7.44 -11.16 -8.98
CA LEU A 110 -8.42 -11.95 -9.73
C LEU A 110 -8.88 -11.20 -10.99
N SER A 111 -9.16 -9.92 -10.88
CA SER A 111 -9.56 -9.09 -12.00
C SER A 111 -8.49 -9.06 -13.09
N SER A 112 -7.23 -8.90 -12.71
CA SER A 112 -6.10 -8.94 -13.65
C SER A 112 -5.96 -10.30 -14.33
N LEU A 113 -6.13 -11.39 -13.58
CA LEU A 113 -6.09 -12.75 -14.13
C LEU A 113 -7.24 -13.02 -15.12
N CYS A 114 -8.39 -12.38 -14.91
CA CYS A 114 -9.53 -12.45 -15.82
C CYS A 114 -9.38 -11.55 -17.06
N GLY A 115 -8.26 -10.85 -17.21
CA GLY A 115 -8.00 -9.97 -18.35
C GLY A 115 -8.63 -8.58 -18.23
N LEU A 116 -9.15 -8.21 -17.06
CA LEU A 116 -9.67 -6.88 -16.82
C LEU A 116 -8.52 -5.91 -16.56
N LYS A 117 -8.62 -4.70 -17.13
CA LYS A 117 -7.66 -3.64 -16.86
C LYS A 117 -7.96 -3.02 -15.49
N THR A 118 -6.99 -3.12 -14.57
CA THR A 118 -7.07 -2.57 -13.23
C THR A 118 -6.06 -1.44 -13.05
N ALA A 119 -6.25 -0.61 -12.02
CA ALA A 119 -5.19 0.26 -11.54
C ALA A 119 -4.02 -0.59 -11.01
N GLU A 120 -2.83 -0.05 -10.99
CA GLU A 120 -1.69 -0.67 -10.33
C GLU A 120 -1.93 -0.68 -8.81
N TYR A 121 -1.50 -1.73 -8.14
CA TYR A 121 -1.75 -1.94 -6.71
C TYR A 121 -0.60 -2.70 -6.05
N ALA A 122 -0.41 -2.44 -4.77
CA ALA A 122 0.57 -3.13 -3.93
C ALA A 122 0.10 -3.11 -2.47
N LEU A 123 0.51 -4.10 -1.71
CA LEU A 123 0.44 -4.05 -0.25
C LEU A 123 1.73 -3.46 0.29
N VAL A 124 1.64 -2.64 1.32
CA VAL A 124 2.80 -2.11 2.05
C VAL A 124 2.64 -2.41 3.54
N ARG A 125 3.74 -2.69 4.21
CA ARG A 125 3.74 -2.87 5.66
C ARG A 125 3.94 -1.54 6.34
N LEU A 126 3.17 -1.32 7.39
CA LEU A 126 3.36 -0.20 8.30
C LEU A 126 4.12 -0.68 9.54
N GLU A 127 4.90 0.21 10.13
CA GLU A 127 5.49 -0.05 11.44
C GLU A 127 4.39 -0.09 12.50
N SER A 128 4.48 -1.06 13.35
CA SER A 128 3.52 -1.20 14.46
C SER A 128 3.88 -0.31 15.64
#